data_a4f58f50628054090c5fb93d6b2c3c69
#
_entry.id   a4f58f50628054090c5fb93d6b2c3c69
#
_cell.length_a   1.000
_cell.length_b   1.000
_cell.length_c   1.000
_cell.angle_alpha   90.00
_cell.angle_beta   90.00
_cell.angle_gamma   90.00
#
_symmetry.space_group_name_H-M   'P 1'
#
loop_
_entity.id
_entity.type
_entity.pdbx_description
1 polymer ?
#
loop_
_entity_poly.entity_id
_entity_poly.type
_entity_poly.pdbx_seq_one_letter_code
_entity_poly.pdbx_strand_id
1 'polypeptide(L)'
;MKLQTRVLSLAVLSALPLLAAAQDDATALDQVLVTATRTPIALQDSISPAQVIDRAEIERSQAPSLQDLLRGRAGINLNNSGGLGKQSSLFLRGTNSAHTLVLVDGVRINTGDLGLAMIQDLPLAQIERIEIVRGPQSSLYGADAIGGVIQIFTRRNAGQFAPHLQLGGGSNGLREASGGFGGSGERGWFGTDIAYQHTDGINACRGSVSPFAGCGADEPDRDGYRNLSMSLRGGYALTDTLSVEGTALRAEGENHYDGYYNYSETLQQVLGGKLRYTPSERLNLTVNVGRADNESDNFNGDTWLGNAQTHRDSASVQADIGIADGQLLSAGVDWSQDNLDGSSAGYLVDSRDNTGVFVQYQGRFGAHHLQASVRNDDNEQFGNHTTGSLGWGLELGSGFRLNASYGTAFKAPTFSDLYDPWSGVPTLDPEKSKSANIGIAQQGNGWRWGLDVYETRIDDLITYDATTFMMSQVEKARIRGAELTGAITVAGFDLNAQLSHTDPRNRTDGSAQFDNWLARRAQNTARLDVDRRFGDFRAGLTANGAGKRYDNAANTVRLGGYGTVDLRLEYALTRDWSVLGRVSNVFDRDYETVAWYNQPGREYRLSVRYQPK
;
A
#
# COMPACT_ATOMS: atom_id res chain seq x y z
N MET A 1 13.29 46.25 -1.56
CA MET A 1 13.08 45.75 -2.90
C MET A 1 12.81 44.26 -2.83
N LYS A 2 11.57 43.91 -2.53
CA LYS A 2 11.08 42.53 -2.39
C LYS A 2 9.72 42.47 -3.08
N LEU A 3 9.70 42.08 -4.32
CA LEU A 3 8.49 41.69 -5.05
C LEU A 3 8.95 40.82 -6.19
N GLN A 4 8.71 39.53 -6.12
CA GLN A 4 8.57 38.60 -7.27
C GLN A 4 8.59 37.18 -6.75
N THR A 5 7.42 36.66 -6.39
CA THR A 5 7.08 35.22 -6.41
C THR A 5 5.61 35.03 -5.97
N ARG A 6 4.70 35.60 -6.75
CA ARG A 6 3.26 35.30 -6.65
C ARG A 6 2.57 35.50 -7.99
N VAL A 7 2.94 34.74 -9.00
CA VAL A 7 2.17 34.61 -10.25
C VAL A 7 2.54 33.26 -10.90
N LEU A 8 2.03 32.17 -10.40
CA LEU A 8 1.99 30.88 -11.13
C LEU A 8 0.84 29.97 -10.67
N SER A 9 -0.18 30.53 -10.03
CA SER A 9 -1.27 29.70 -9.46
C SER A 9 -2.64 29.92 -10.10
N LEU A 10 -2.77 30.59 -11.24
CA LEU A 10 -4.10 30.91 -11.78
C LEU A 10 -4.28 30.73 -13.31
N ALA A 11 -3.39 30.01 -13.98
CA ALA A 11 -3.47 29.89 -15.46
C ALA A 11 -3.89 28.49 -15.96
N VAL A 12 -4.33 27.56 -15.10
CA VAL A 12 -4.74 26.20 -15.52
C VAL A 12 -6.25 26.00 -15.58
N LEU A 13 -7.05 26.94 -15.12
CA LEU A 13 -8.51 26.77 -15.02
C LEU A 13 -9.33 27.35 -16.19
N SER A 14 -8.72 27.87 -17.25
CA SER A 14 -9.49 28.55 -18.35
C SER A 14 -9.33 27.94 -19.75
N ALA A 15 -8.85 26.68 -19.87
CA ALA A 15 -8.68 26.03 -21.17
C ALA A 15 -9.45 24.70 -21.30
N LEU A 16 -10.74 24.72 -21.03
CA LEU A 16 -11.67 23.68 -21.47
C LEU A 16 -12.99 24.38 -21.87
N PRO A 17 -13.34 24.57 -23.14
CA PRO A 17 -14.03 23.53 -23.88
C PRO A 17 -13.67 23.56 -25.38
N LEU A 18 -13.95 22.49 -26.07
CA LEU A 18 -14.01 22.27 -27.53
C LEU A 18 -12.98 21.24 -28.00
N LEU A 19 -13.32 19.97 -27.86
CA LEU A 19 -12.97 18.90 -28.81
C LEU A 19 -14.00 17.78 -28.63
N ALA A 20 -15.14 17.95 -29.29
CA ALA A 20 -16.00 16.81 -29.63
C ALA A 20 -15.50 16.23 -30.94
N ALA A 21 -15.54 14.90 -31.04
CA ALA A 21 -15.32 14.05 -32.20
C ALA A 21 -13.91 13.45 -32.37
N ALA A 22 -13.72 12.30 -31.72
CA ALA A 22 -13.08 11.13 -32.32
C ALA A 22 -13.66 9.92 -31.58
N GLN A 23 -14.68 9.31 -32.16
CA GLN A 23 -15.06 7.95 -31.87
C GLN A 23 -14.05 7.04 -32.54
N ASP A 24 -13.29 6.28 -31.74
CA ASP A 24 -12.88 4.92 -32.07
C ASP A 24 -12.29 4.27 -30.81
N ASP A 25 -12.87 3.13 -30.42
CA ASP A 25 -12.41 2.20 -29.37
C ASP A 25 -12.07 2.80 -28.01
N ALA A 26 -13.03 3.46 -27.38
CA ALA A 26 -13.07 3.50 -25.93
C ALA A 26 -13.32 2.06 -25.44
N THR A 27 -12.24 1.35 -25.11
CA THR A 27 -12.33 0.16 -24.25
C THR A 27 -13.21 0.55 -23.08
N ALA A 28 -14.39 -0.07 -22.97
CA ALA A 28 -15.23 0.04 -21.80
C ALA A 28 -14.28 -0.16 -20.61
N LEU A 29 -14.21 0.84 -19.71
CA LEU A 29 -13.52 0.67 -18.43
C LEU A 29 -14.25 -0.50 -17.78
N ASP A 30 -13.70 -1.71 -17.89
CA ASP A 30 -14.23 -2.91 -17.27
C ASP A 30 -14.58 -2.56 -15.84
N GLN A 31 -15.74 -3.02 -15.36
CA GLN A 31 -16.19 -2.75 -14.00
C GLN A 31 -15.15 -3.28 -13.03
N VAL A 32 -14.20 -2.43 -12.66
CA VAL A 32 -13.14 -2.78 -11.72
C VAL A 32 -13.80 -2.98 -10.36
N LEU A 33 -13.77 -4.21 -9.87
CA LEU A 33 -14.34 -4.56 -8.57
C LEU A 33 -13.34 -4.27 -7.46
N VAL A 34 -13.82 -3.65 -6.39
CA VAL A 34 -13.07 -3.43 -5.14
C VAL A 34 -13.61 -4.39 -4.08
N THR A 35 -12.75 -5.18 -3.50
CA THR A 35 -13.10 -6.15 -2.45
C THR A 35 -12.59 -5.75 -1.07
N ALA A 36 -11.89 -4.61 -0.98
CA ALA A 36 -11.39 -4.08 0.29
C ALA A 36 -12.51 -3.59 1.25
N THR A 37 -13.77 -3.69 0.84
CA THR A 37 -14.97 -3.54 1.69
C THR A 37 -15.53 -4.89 2.13
N ARG A 38 -14.74 -5.97 2.03
CA ARG A 38 -15.10 -7.39 2.25
C ARG A 38 -16.10 -7.99 1.27
N THR A 39 -16.83 -7.17 0.53
CA THR A 39 -17.76 -7.60 -0.51
C THR A 39 -17.38 -6.94 -1.84
N PRO A 40 -17.49 -7.64 -2.98
CA PRO A 40 -17.17 -7.05 -4.28
C PRO A 40 -18.17 -5.93 -4.62
N ILE A 41 -17.65 -4.73 -4.82
CA ILE A 41 -18.42 -3.58 -5.30
C ILE A 41 -17.70 -2.95 -6.50
N ALA A 42 -18.43 -2.35 -7.42
CA ALA A 42 -17.78 -1.59 -8.49
C ALA A 42 -17.02 -0.40 -7.89
N LEU A 43 -15.83 -0.09 -8.41
CA LEU A 43 -14.98 1.01 -7.93
C LEU A 43 -15.75 2.33 -7.86
N GLN A 44 -16.59 2.58 -8.87
CA GLN A 44 -17.45 3.75 -8.92
C GLN A 44 -18.51 3.80 -7.81
N ASP A 45 -18.89 2.65 -7.23
CA ASP A 45 -19.90 2.54 -6.17
C ASP A 45 -19.28 2.65 -4.78
N SER A 46 -17.95 2.67 -4.67
CA SER A 46 -17.26 2.83 -3.39
C SER A 46 -17.54 4.20 -2.78
N ILE A 47 -18.01 4.22 -1.54
CA ILE A 47 -18.21 5.46 -0.76
C ILE A 47 -16.88 5.95 -0.20
N SER A 48 -16.04 5.03 0.27
CA SER A 48 -14.67 5.36 0.68
C SER A 48 -13.81 5.59 -0.56
N PRO A 49 -12.91 6.59 -0.54
CA PRO A 49 -11.98 6.82 -1.65
C PRO A 49 -11.13 5.60 -1.91
N ALA A 50 -11.26 5.02 -3.10
CA ALA A 50 -10.58 3.80 -3.48
C ALA A 50 -9.81 3.97 -4.79
N GLN A 51 -8.75 3.17 -4.95
CA GLN A 51 -7.95 3.09 -6.18
C GLN A 51 -7.62 1.63 -6.45
N VAL A 52 -7.64 1.25 -7.71
CA VAL A 52 -7.15 -0.06 -8.18
C VAL A 52 -6.02 0.16 -9.17
N ILE A 53 -4.93 -0.56 -8.97
CA ILE A 53 -3.80 -0.65 -9.87
C ILE A 53 -3.84 -2.06 -10.45
N ASP A 54 -4.22 -2.18 -11.70
CA ASP A 54 -4.34 -3.46 -12.39
C ASP A 54 -3.01 -3.95 -12.97
N ARG A 55 -3.00 -5.18 -13.48
CA ARG A 55 -1.80 -5.78 -14.09
C ARG A 55 -1.29 -4.95 -15.27
N ALA A 56 -2.17 -4.42 -16.10
CA ALA A 56 -1.80 -3.62 -17.26
C ALA A 56 -1.10 -2.32 -16.83
N GLU A 57 -1.55 -1.68 -15.75
CA GLU A 57 -0.90 -0.50 -15.18
C GLU A 57 0.45 -0.85 -14.53
N ILE A 58 0.55 -1.98 -13.80
CA ILE A 58 1.82 -2.48 -13.24
C ILE A 58 2.84 -2.66 -14.37
N GLU A 59 2.46 -3.34 -15.45
CA GLU A 59 3.35 -3.59 -16.59
C GLU A 59 3.74 -2.31 -17.33
N ARG A 60 2.79 -1.39 -17.55
CA ARG A 60 3.07 -0.08 -18.18
C ARG A 60 4.02 0.76 -17.34
N SER A 61 3.89 0.71 -16.02
CA SER A 61 4.74 1.49 -15.12
C SER A 61 6.21 1.10 -15.20
N GLN A 62 6.53 -0.15 -15.56
CA GLN A 62 7.86 -0.74 -15.50
C GLN A 62 8.59 -0.44 -14.18
N ALA A 63 7.84 -0.27 -13.09
CA ALA A 63 8.39 0.05 -11.78
C ALA A 63 9.33 -1.07 -11.31
N PRO A 64 10.52 -0.76 -10.73
CA PRO A 64 11.45 -1.77 -10.25
C PRO A 64 10.98 -2.43 -8.95
N SER A 65 10.12 -1.77 -8.19
CA SER A 65 9.63 -2.25 -6.89
C SER A 65 8.19 -1.80 -6.63
N LEU A 66 7.56 -2.42 -5.63
CA LEU A 66 6.23 -2.03 -5.15
C LEU A 66 6.23 -0.59 -4.60
N GLN A 67 7.31 -0.19 -3.93
CA GLN A 67 7.48 1.17 -3.41
C GLN A 67 7.46 2.21 -4.53
N ASP A 68 8.17 1.95 -5.64
CA ASP A 68 8.21 2.87 -6.78
C ASP A 68 6.87 2.96 -7.51
N LEU A 69 6.15 1.84 -7.57
CA LEU A 69 4.78 1.80 -8.11
C LEU A 69 3.82 2.66 -7.28
N LEU A 70 3.95 2.61 -5.94
CA LEU A 70 3.08 3.33 -5.00
C LEU A 70 3.49 4.78 -4.77
N ARG A 71 4.74 5.16 -5.10
CA ARG A 71 5.27 6.52 -4.87
C ARG A 71 4.43 7.60 -5.56
N GLY A 72 4.05 8.64 -4.80
CA GLY A 72 3.29 9.78 -5.28
C GLY A 72 1.81 9.52 -5.57
N ARG A 73 1.29 8.32 -5.30
CA ARG A 73 -0.14 8.06 -5.41
C ARG A 73 -0.93 8.80 -4.36
N ALA A 74 -2.19 9.08 -4.67
CA ALA A 74 -3.05 9.90 -3.81
C ALA A 74 -3.14 9.32 -2.40
N GLY A 75 -2.89 10.16 -1.41
CA GLY A 75 -2.88 9.80 0.01
C GLY A 75 -1.68 8.98 0.46
N ILE A 76 -0.77 8.56 -0.43
CA ILE A 76 0.41 7.76 -0.08
C ILE A 76 1.65 8.63 0.05
N ASN A 77 2.30 8.55 1.21
CA ASN A 77 3.61 9.09 1.48
C ASN A 77 4.55 7.92 1.79
N LEU A 78 5.62 7.79 1.03
CA LEU A 78 6.60 6.72 1.16
C LEU A 78 7.95 7.29 1.59
N ASN A 79 8.57 6.61 2.55
CA ASN A 79 9.95 6.80 2.93
C ASN A 79 10.71 5.50 2.72
N ASN A 80 11.95 5.61 2.26
CA ASN A 80 12.82 4.47 1.99
C ASN A 80 14.23 4.81 2.47
N SER A 81 14.89 3.83 3.07
CA SER A 81 16.21 3.97 3.70
C SER A 81 17.32 3.50 2.76
N GLY A 82 17.33 3.95 1.47
CA GLY A 82 18.50 3.75 0.62
C GLY A 82 18.30 2.93 -0.66
N GLY A 83 17.11 2.88 -1.23
CA GLY A 83 16.87 2.27 -2.55
C GLY A 83 16.21 0.89 -2.51
N LEU A 84 16.53 0.04 -3.48
CA LEU A 84 15.89 -1.26 -3.66
C LEU A 84 16.17 -2.21 -2.48
N GLY A 85 15.11 -2.87 -1.98
CA GLY A 85 15.20 -3.82 -0.86
C GLY A 85 15.32 -3.17 0.52
N LYS A 86 15.57 -1.87 0.60
CA LYS A 86 15.73 -1.17 1.88
C LYS A 86 14.39 -0.93 2.56
N GLN A 87 14.43 -0.89 3.89
CA GLN A 87 13.24 -0.66 4.71
C GLN A 87 12.42 0.51 4.19
N SER A 88 11.13 0.28 4.04
CA SER A 88 10.18 1.26 3.53
C SER A 88 9.01 1.45 4.47
N SER A 89 8.71 2.71 4.78
CA SER A 89 7.55 3.10 5.58
C SER A 89 6.48 3.73 4.70
N LEU A 90 5.27 3.21 4.77
CA LEU A 90 4.12 3.69 4.01
C LEU A 90 3.15 4.40 4.94
N PHE A 91 2.94 5.69 4.74
CA PHE A 91 2.02 6.53 5.51
C PHE A 91 0.79 6.83 4.63
N LEU A 92 -0.35 6.26 4.97
CA LEU A 92 -1.59 6.50 4.26
C LEU A 92 -2.34 7.68 4.89
N ARG A 93 -2.63 8.73 4.11
CA ARG A 93 -3.25 9.98 4.60
C ARG A 93 -2.53 10.64 5.80
N GLY A 94 -1.21 10.43 5.91
CA GLY A 94 -0.39 11.01 6.97
C GLY A 94 -0.50 10.33 8.34
N THR A 95 -1.20 9.21 8.47
CA THR A 95 -1.20 8.36 9.67
C THR A 95 0.14 7.63 9.83
N ASN A 96 0.36 6.85 10.89
CA ASN A 96 1.57 6.04 11.04
C ASN A 96 1.61 4.90 10.01
N SER A 97 2.80 4.38 9.72
CA SER A 97 2.96 3.25 8.81
C SER A 97 2.25 2.00 9.32
N ALA A 98 2.28 1.76 10.62
CA ALA A 98 1.55 0.68 11.29
C ALA A 98 0.01 0.88 11.34
N HIS A 99 -0.50 2.01 10.84
CA HIS A 99 -1.94 2.30 10.68
C HIS A 99 -2.49 1.90 9.30
N THR A 100 -1.66 1.31 8.46
CA THR A 100 -2.06 0.82 7.14
C THR A 100 -2.07 -0.70 7.17
N LEU A 101 -3.26 -1.28 7.10
CA LEU A 101 -3.41 -2.72 7.00
C LEU A 101 -3.04 -3.16 5.58
N VAL A 102 -2.12 -4.11 5.46
CA VAL A 102 -1.73 -4.71 4.18
C VAL A 102 -2.11 -6.19 4.15
N LEU A 103 -2.79 -6.58 3.09
CA LEU A 103 -3.25 -7.95 2.88
C LEU A 103 -2.65 -8.50 1.58
N VAL A 104 -2.28 -9.78 1.58
CA VAL A 104 -1.94 -10.55 0.37
C VAL A 104 -2.96 -11.68 0.24
N ASP A 105 -3.74 -11.68 -0.84
CA ASP A 105 -4.84 -12.62 -1.10
C ASP A 105 -5.82 -12.78 0.08
N GLY A 106 -5.99 -11.71 0.88
CA GLY A 106 -6.86 -11.66 2.05
C GLY A 106 -6.18 -12.02 3.37
N VAL A 107 -4.92 -12.45 3.38
CA VAL A 107 -4.13 -12.73 4.58
C VAL A 107 -3.35 -11.48 4.98
N ARG A 108 -3.47 -11.03 6.22
CA ARG A 108 -2.76 -9.87 6.77
C ARG A 108 -1.27 -10.18 6.94
N ILE A 109 -0.41 -9.27 6.43
CA ILE A 109 1.05 -9.43 6.43
C ILE A 109 1.80 -8.44 7.33
N ASN A 110 1.08 -7.55 8.04
CA ASN A 110 1.72 -6.67 9.02
C ASN A 110 2.32 -7.52 10.14
N THR A 111 3.58 -7.26 10.50
CA THR A 111 4.30 -8.00 11.54
C THR A 111 3.70 -7.74 12.92
N GLY A 112 3.80 -8.69 13.83
CA GLY A 112 3.30 -8.56 15.21
C GLY A 112 4.16 -7.60 16.04
N ASP A 113 5.47 -7.61 15.81
CA ASP A 113 6.45 -6.81 16.56
C ASP A 113 6.32 -5.29 16.32
N LEU A 114 6.39 -4.86 15.07
CA LEU A 114 6.38 -3.44 14.68
C LEU A 114 5.05 -2.98 14.04
N GLY A 115 4.16 -3.90 13.69
CA GLY A 115 2.93 -3.59 12.96
C GLY A 115 3.16 -3.14 11.51
N LEU A 116 4.36 -3.30 10.98
CA LEU A 116 4.73 -2.88 9.63
C LEU A 116 4.54 -4.00 8.61
N ALA A 117 4.23 -3.65 7.38
CA ALA A 117 4.26 -4.61 6.27
C ALA A 117 5.60 -4.50 5.54
N MET A 118 6.29 -5.62 5.35
CA MET A 118 7.57 -5.71 4.64
C MET A 118 7.34 -5.65 3.12
N ILE A 119 6.85 -4.50 2.64
CA ILE A 119 6.47 -4.31 1.23
C ILE A 119 7.67 -4.31 0.26
N GLN A 120 8.89 -4.11 0.76
CA GLN A 120 10.12 -4.13 -0.02
C GLN A 120 10.44 -5.52 -0.58
N ASP A 121 9.96 -6.58 0.07
CA ASP A 121 10.26 -7.97 -0.31
C ASP A 121 9.17 -8.58 -1.22
N LEU A 122 8.08 -7.84 -1.49
CA LEU A 122 7.00 -8.28 -2.36
C LEU A 122 7.30 -7.99 -3.84
N PRO A 123 7.49 -9.02 -4.69
CA PRO A 123 7.88 -8.84 -6.08
C PRO A 123 6.69 -8.44 -6.96
N LEU A 124 6.80 -7.32 -7.69
CA LEU A 124 5.77 -6.86 -8.62
C LEU A 124 5.43 -7.87 -9.73
N ALA A 125 6.38 -8.72 -10.10
CA ALA A 125 6.16 -9.75 -11.12
C ALA A 125 5.02 -10.71 -10.75
N GLN A 126 4.80 -10.95 -9.46
CA GLN A 126 3.80 -11.88 -8.93
C GLN A 126 2.46 -11.22 -8.59
N ILE A 127 2.34 -9.89 -8.75
CA ILE A 127 1.13 -9.14 -8.40
C ILE A 127 0.21 -8.99 -9.62
N GLU A 128 -1.05 -9.34 -9.48
CA GLU A 128 -2.12 -9.15 -10.46
C GLU A 128 -2.74 -7.77 -10.35
N ARG A 129 -3.10 -7.36 -9.13
CA ARG A 129 -3.67 -6.05 -8.86
C ARG A 129 -3.47 -5.64 -7.41
N ILE A 130 -3.56 -4.33 -7.18
CA ILE A 130 -3.49 -3.73 -5.85
C ILE A 130 -4.73 -2.86 -5.68
N GLU A 131 -5.45 -3.06 -4.59
CA GLU A 131 -6.59 -2.23 -4.19
C GLU A 131 -6.17 -1.40 -2.98
N ILE A 132 -6.43 -0.09 -3.03
CA ILE A 132 -6.09 0.86 -1.96
C ILE A 132 -7.38 1.55 -1.55
N VAL A 133 -7.82 1.34 -0.31
CA VAL A 133 -8.97 2.03 0.29
C VAL A 133 -8.48 2.92 1.42
N ARG A 134 -8.80 4.21 1.32
CA ARG A 134 -8.31 5.25 2.22
C ARG A 134 -9.37 5.64 3.25
N GLY A 135 -8.91 5.93 4.47
CA GLY A 135 -9.76 6.21 5.61
C GLY A 135 -10.01 4.99 6.50
N PRO A 136 -10.65 5.16 7.66
CA PRO A 136 -10.77 4.10 8.67
C PRO A 136 -11.59 2.92 8.15
N GLN A 137 -11.02 1.72 8.29
CA GLN A 137 -11.65 0.45 7.92
C GLN A 137 -11.71 -0.54 9.10
N SER A 138 -11.45 -0.07 10.33
CA SER A 138 -11.42 -0.97 11.51
C SER A 138 -12.78 -1.60 11.81
N SER A 139 -13.89 -0.98 11.43
CA SER A 139 -15.23 -1.57 11.57
C SER A 139 -15.47 -2.81 10.67
N LEU A 140 -14.56 -3.09 9.75
CA LEU A 140 -14.57 -4.28 8.92
C LEU A 140 -13.38 -5.21 9.19
N TYR A 141 -12.18 -4.64 9.38
CA TYR A 141 -10.93 -5.40 9.45
C TYR A 141 -10.31 -5.48 10.85
N GLY A 142 -10.92 -4.82 11.86
CA GLY A 142 -10.39 -4.75 13.22
C GLY A 142 -9.25 -3.75 13.37
N ALA A 143 -8.37 -3.99 14.33
CA ALA A 143 -7.24 -3.12 14.63
C ALA A 143 -6.35 -2.82 13.42
N ASP A 144 -5.63 -1.68 13.48
CA ASP A 144 -4.58 -1.23 12.55
C ASP A 144 -5.06 -0.59 11.24
N ALA A 145 -6.35 -0.62 10.91
CA ALA A 145 -6.90 0.01 9.71
C ALA A 145 -7.34 1.47 9.95
N ILE A 146 -6.53 2.29 10.65
CA ILE A 146 -6.78 3.72 10.92
C ILE A 146 -6.63 4.54 9.63
N GLY A 147 -5.53 4.34 8.89
CA GLY A 147 -5.23 5.04 7.64
C GLY A 147 -5.97 4.46 6.45
N GLY A 148 -6.18 3.16 6.46
CA GLY A 148 -6.84 2.42 5.40
C GLY A 148 -6.32 1.00 5.20
N VAL A 149 -6.68 0.42 4.06
CA VAL A 149 -6.34 -0.96 3.68
C VAL A 149 -5.70 -0.97 2.29
N ILE A 150 -4.61 -1.71 2.15
CA ILE A 150 -4.01 -2.06 0.87
C ILE A 150 -4.15 -3.57 0.71
N GLN A 151 -4.87 -4.00 -0.31
CA GLN A 151 -5.03 -5.40 -0.63
C GLN A 151 -4.30 -5.74 -1.93
N ILE A 152 -3.38 -6.68 -1.85
CA ILE A 152 -2.54 -7.17 -2.95
C ILE A 152 -3.07 -8.53 -3.36
N PHE A 153 -3.28 -8.72 -4.64
CA PHE A 153 -3.68 -10.02 -5.21
C PHE A 153 -2.56 -10.56 -6.06
N THR A 154 -2.19 -11.81 -5.82
CA THR A 154 -1.22 -12.53 -6.63
C THR A 154 -1.82 -12.96 -7.97
N ARG A 155 -0.96 -13.25 -8.96
CA ARG A 155 -1.39 -13.58 -10.33
C ARG A 155 -2.18 -14.88 -10.35
N ARG A 156 -3.26 -14.85 -11.12
CA ARG A 156 -4.06 -16.06 -11.42
C ARG A 156 -3.59 -16.80 -12.66
N ASN A 157 -2.92 -16.10 -13.58
CA ASN A 157 -2.53 -16.62 -14.89
C ASN A 157 -3.71 -17.33 -15.59
N ALA A 158 -4.88 -16.69 -15.55
CA ALA A 158 -6.12 -17.26 -16.08
C ALA A 158 -6.09 -17.37 -17.60
N GLY A 159 -6.64 -18.46 -18.13
CA GLY A 159 -6.72 -18.75 -19.57
C GLY A 159 -6.32 -20.20 -19.88
N GLN A 160 -6.34 -20.60 -21.18
CA GLN A 160 -5.64 -21.80 -21.59
C GLN A 160 -4.16 -21.54 -21.41
N PHE A 161 -3.38 -22.42 -20.90
CA PHE A 161 -1.95 -22.31 -20.61
C PHE A 161 -1.30 -20.94 -20.98
N ALA A 162 -1.09 -20.07 -20.02
CA ALA A 162 -0.59 -18.70 -20.21
C ALA A 162 0.82 -18.54 -19.59
N PRO A 163 1.90 -18.98 -20.27
CA PRO A 163 3.27 -18.79 -19.78
C PRO A 163 3.72 -17.35 -19.97
N HIS A 164 4.58 -16.86 -19.09
CA HIS A 164 5.28 -15.60 -19.27
C HIS A 164 6.70 -15.67 -18.73
N LEU A 165 7.58 -14.84 -19.28
CA LEU A 165 8.98 -14.73 -18.89
C LEU A 165 9.44 -13.29 -19.05
N GLN A 166 10.20 -12.77 -18.09
CA GLN A 166 10.92 -11.51 -18.23
C GLN A 166 12.32 -11.67 -17.70
N LEU A 167 13.29 -11.18 -18.47
CA LEU A 167 14.69 -11.12 -18.10
C LEU A 167 15.15 -9.67 -18.24
N GLY A 168 15.92 -9.17 -17.30
CA GLY A 168 16.37 -7.78 -17.32
C GLY A 168 17.66 -7.54 -16.54
N GLY A 169 18.18 -6.35 -16.75
CA GLY A 169 19.35 -5.86 -16.05
C GLY A 169 19.47 -4.34 -16.16
N GLY A 170 20.37 -3.75 -15.37
CA GLY A 170 20.49 -2.31 -15.34
C GLY A 170 21.63 -1.77 -14.51
N SER A 171 21.51 -0.51 -14.15
CA SER A 171 22.46 0.18 -13.27
C SER A 171 22.62 -0.53 -11.94
N ASN A 172 23.71 -0.26 -11.24
CA ASN A 172 24.01 -0.81 -9.92
C ASN A 172 24.02 -2.35 -9.88
N GLY A 173 24.49 -3.00 -10.96
CA GLY A 173 24.55 -4.45 -11.05
C GLY A 173 23.18 -5.13 -11.05
N LEU A 174 22.09 -4.41 -11.35
CA LEU A 174 20.74 -4.96 -11.38
C LEU A 174 20.65 -6.15 -12.32
N ARG A 175 20.14 -7.26 -11.82
CA ARG A 175 19.79 -8.48 -12.56
C ARG A 175 18.43 -8.94 -12.08
N GLU A 176 17.58 -9.26 -13.04
CA GLU A 176 16.24 -9.74 -12.73
C GLU A 176 15.80 -10.84 -13.69
N ALA A 177 15.08 -11.78 -13.15
CA ALA A 177 14.43 -12.83 -13.90
C ALA A 177 13.08 -13.14 -13.25
N SER A 178 12.03 -13.22 -14.03
CA SER A 178 10.73 -13.68 -13.54
C SER A 178 10.03 -14.49 -14.60
N GLY A 179 9.26 -15.46 -14.17
CA GLY A 179 8.48 -16.27 -15.07
C GLY A 179 7.42 -17.02 -14.31
N GLY A 180 6.42 -17.46 -15.04
CA GLY A 180 5.34 -18.21 -14.47
C GLY A 180 4.44 -18.76 -15.56
N PHE A 181 3.50 -19.56 -15.15
CA PHE A 181 2.48 -20.10 -16.00
C PHE A 181 1.25 -20.45 -15.17
N GLY A 182 0.15 -20.65 -15.86
CA GLY A 182 -1.07 -21.09 -15.26
C GLY A 182 -2.05 -21.49 -16.31
N GLY A 183 -3.21 -21.90 -15.88
CA GLY A 183 -4.27 -22.32 -16.76
C GLY A 183 -5.58 -22.47 -16.03
N SER A 184 -6.65 -22.54 -16.80
CA SER A 184 -8.00 -22.81 -16.30
C SER A 184 -8.66 -23.89 -17.13
N GLY A 185 -9.40 -24.77 -16.46
CA GLY A 185 -10.31 -25.75 -17.05
C GLY A 185 -11.74 -25.44 -16.64
N GLU A 186 -12.66 -26.38 -16.87
CA GLU A 186 -14.09 -26.21 -16.59
C GLU A 186 -14.38 -25.93 -15.10
N ARG A 187 -13.66 -26.55 -14.17
CA ARG A 187 -13.94 -26.46 -12.73
C ARG A 187 -12.79 -25.91 -11.90
N GLY A 188 -11.61 -25.72 -12.48
CA GLY A 188 -10.44 -25.30 -11.72
C GLY A 188 -9.51 -24.43 -12.51
N TRP A 189 -8.66 -23.72 -11.78
CA TRP A 189 -7.60 -22.88 -12.32
C TRP A 189 -6.39 -22.95 -11.38
N PHE A 190 -5.22 -22.67 -11.92
CA PHE A 190 -4.01 -22.53 -11.13
C PHE A 190 -3.08 -21.51 -11.76
N GLY A 191 -2.19 -20.94 -10.98
CA GLY A 191 -1.10 -20.08 -11.40
C GLY A 191 0.11 -20.29 -10.50
N THR A 192 1.28 -20.22 -11.09
CA THR A 192 2.56 -20.25 -10.37
C THR A 192 3.50 -19.25 -10.97
N ASP A 193 4.25 -18.56 -10.13
CA ASP A 193 5.23 -17.55 -10.52
C ASP A 193 6.49 -17.70 -9.67
N ILE A 194 7.64 -17.44 -10.28
CA ILE A 194 8.94 -17.30 -9.62
C ILE A 194 9.56 -15.98 -10.06
N ALA A 195 10.21 -15.29 -9.14
CA ALA A 195 10.96 -14.08 -9.46
C ALA A 195 12.27 -14.03 -8.67
N TYR A 196 13.31 -13.56 -9.34
CA TYR A 196 14.62 -13.29 -8.78
C TYR A 196 15.00 -11.85 -9.10
N GLN A 197 15.54 -11.15 -8.10
CA GLN A 197 16.05 -9.80 -8.24
C GLN A 197 17.34 -9.67 -7.43
N HIS A 198 18.36 -9.04 -8.03
CA HIS A 198 19.63 -8.74 -7.38
C HIS A 198 20.12 -7.37 -7.82
N THR A 199 20.72 -6.63 -6.90
CA THR A 199 21.44 -5.39 -7.16
C THR A 199 22.65 -5.29 -6.24
N ASP A 200 23.76 -4.73 -6.73
CA ASP A 200 24.89 -4.34 -5.88
C ASP A 200 24.55 -3.12 -5.01
N GLY A 201 23.44 -2.43 -5.31
CA GLY A 201 22.96 -1.28 -4.56
C GLY A 201 23.79 -0.01 -4.77
N ILE A 202 23.50 0.94 -3.91
CA ILE A 202 24.24 2.21 -3.77
C ILE A 202 24.75 2.29 -2.33
N ASN A 203 25.65 3.22 -2.00
CA ASN A 203 25.88 3.60 -0.61
C ASN A 203 24.57 4.22 -0.07
N ALA A 204 23.86 3.50 0.81
CA ALA A 204 22.55 3.90 1.32
C ALA A 204 22.67 5.00 2.39
N CYS A 205 23.75 5.00 3.16
CA CYS A 205 23.99 5.94 4.25
C CYS A 205 25.14 6.88 3.93
N ARG A 206 25.02 8.15 4.27
CA ARG A 206 26.11 9.13 4.11
C ARG A 206 26.59 9.71 5.42
N GLY A 207 26.33 9.03 6.54
CA GLY A 207 26.71 9.45 7.87
C GLY A 207 25.91 10.66 8.39
N SER A 208 25.35 10.55 9.55
CA SER A 208 24.68 11.65 10.25
C SER A 208 25.67 12.41 11.11
N VAL A 209 25.57 13.75 11.10
CA VAL A 209 26.27 14.61 12.08
C VAL A 209 25.62 14.52 13.46
N SER A 210 24.42 13.91 13.54
CA SER A 210 23.71 13.66 14.80
C SER A 210 23.73 12.16 15.10
N PRO A 211 24.35 11.73 16.22
CA PRO A 211 24.53 10.30 16.50
C PRO A 211 23.22 9.51 16.69
N PHE A 212 22.06 10.18 16.69
CA PHE A 212 20.78 9.55 16.99
C PHE A 212 19.66 9.93 16.01
N ALA A 213 19.99 10.42 14.82
CA ALA A 213 19.00 10.82 13.83
C ALA A 213 19.39 10.30 12.44
N GLY A 214 18.45 9.65 11.76
CA GLY A 214 18.64 9.08 10.44
C GLY A 214 19.70 7.96 10.42
N CYS A 215 20.52 7.89 9.37
CA CYS A 215 21.62 6.96 9.32
C CYS A 215 22.87 7.50 10.05
N GLY A 216 23.32 6.81 11.09
CA GLY A 216 24.45 7.23 11.94
C GLY A 216 25.79 6.65 11.51
N ALA A 217 25.85 5.72 10.57
CA ALA A 217 27.06 5.11 10.05
C ALA A 217 27.60 5.91 8.85
N ASP A 218 28.89 5.88 8.63
CA ASP A 218 29.57 6.43 7.45
C ASP A 218 30.47 5.31 6.87
N GLU A 219 29.84 4.41 6.14
CA GLU A 219 30.50 3.28 5.48
C GLU A 219 30.33 3.47 3.97
N PRO A 220 31.41 3.83 3.24
CA PRO A 220 31.28 4.23 1.84
C PRO A 220 31.29 3.03 0.87
N ASP A 221 30.61 1.97 1.20
CA ASP A 221 30.44 0.78 0.36
C ASP A 221 29.09 0.76 -0.36
N ARG A 222 28.71 -0.37 -0.88
CA ARG A 222 27.45 -0.56 -1.60
C ARG A 222 26.53 -1.50 -0.84
N ASP A 223 25.34 -1.05 -0.62
CA ASP A 223 24.30 -1.77 0.11
C ASP A 223 23.47 -2.62 -0.85
N GLY A 224 23.95 -3.82 -1.11
CA GLY A 224 23.32 -4.75 -2.03
C GLY A 224 21.96 -5.29 -1.52
N TYR A 225 21.24 -5.92 -2.43
CA TYR A 225 19.98 -6.63 -2.14
C TYR A 225 19.81 -7.80 -3.09
N ARG A 226 19.30 -8.90 -2.55
CA ARG A 226 18.88 -10.09 -3.32
C ARG A 226 17.52 -10.55 -2.82
N ASN A 227 16.65 -10.96 -3.73
CA ASN A 227 15.36 -11.56 -3.39
C ASN A 227 15.05 -12.69 -4.35
N LEU A 228 14.66 -13.83 -3.80
CA LEU A 228 14.08 -14.96 -4.52
C LEU A 228 12.67 -15.19 -3.99
N SER A 229 11.70 -15.20 -4.86
CA SER A 229 10.31 -15.38 -4.47
C SER A 229 9.57 -16.35 -5.35
N MET A 230 8.61 -17.03 -4.76
CA MET A 230 7.72 -17.97 -5.45
C MET A 230 6.29 -17.76 -4.97
N SER A 231 5.33 -17.83 -5.89
CA SER A 231 3.91 -17.86 -5.56
C SER A 231 3.19 -19.00 -6.26
N LEU A 232 2.22 -19.56 -5.57
CA LEU A 232 1.31 -20.58 -6.06
C LEU A 232 -0.10 -20.20 -5.67
N ARG A 233 -1.03 -20.24 -6.62
CA ARG A 233 -2.44 -19.99 -6.37
C ARG A 233 -3.29 -20.92 -7.21
N GLY A 234 -4.38 -21.43 -6.62
CA GLY A 234 -5.30 -22.29 -7.34
C GLY A 234 -6.68 -22.28 -6.74
N GLY A 235 -7.66 -22.65 -7.54
CA GLY A 235 -9.04 -22.76 -7.12
C GLY A 235 -9.76 -23.89 -7.85
N TYR A 236 -10.74 -24.46 -7.18
CA TYR A 236 -11.54 -25.55 -7.73
C TYR A 236 -13.01 -25.46 -7.29
N ALA A 237 -13.92 -25.55 -8.25
CA ALA A 237 -15.35 -25.68 -8.00
C ALA A 237 -15.67 -27.15 -7.69
N LEU A 238 -15.86 -27.46 -6.41
CA LEU A 238 -16.22 -28.80 -5.93
C LEU A 238 -17.63 -29.18 -6.42
N THR A 239 -18.55 -28.21 -6.37
CA THR A 239 -19.90 -28.26 -6.92
C THR A 239 -20.22 -26.92 -7.59
N ASP A 240 -21.40 -26.76 -8.15
CA ASP A 240 -21.84 -25.48 -8.72
C ASP A 240 -22.04 -24.39 -7.65
N THR A 241 -22.16 -24.78 -6.38
CA THR A 241 -22.39 -23.88 -5.24
C THR A 241 -21.23 -23.84 -4.25
N LEU A 242 -20.23 -24.71 -4.38
CA LEU A 242 -19.12 -24.83 -3.42
C LEU A 242 -17.79 -24.76 -4.16
N SER A 243 -16.94 -23.82 -3.78
CA SER A 243 -15.58 -23.67 -4.31
C SER A 243 -14.54 -23.51 -3.21
N VAL A 244 -13.33 -23.94 -3.52
CA VAL A 244 -12.13 -23.78 -2.67
C VAL A 244 -11.06 -23.03 -3.44
N GLU A 245 -10.31 -22.16 -2.75
CA GLU A 245 -9.11 -21.50 -3.27
C GLU A 245 -7.98 -21.68 -2.27
N GLY A 246 -6.75 -21.81 -2.77
CA GLY A 246 -5.54 -21.82 -1.97
C GLY A 246 -4.51 -20.86 -2.55
N THR A 247 -3.72 -20.24 -1.68
CA THR A 247 -2.61 -19.36 -2.03
C THR A 247 -1.40 -19.65 -1.17
N ALA A 248 -0.21 -19.58 -1.77
CA ALA A 248 1.07 -19.61 -1.09
C ALA A 248 1.99 -18.59 -1.75
N LEU A 249 2.67 -17.78 -0.96
CA LEU A 249 3.72 -16.87 -1.39
C LEU A 249 4.89 -17.04 -0.42
N ARG A 250 6.11 -17.15 -0.94
CA ARG A 250 7.35 -17.14 -0.17
C ARG A 250 8.36 -16.23 -0.85
N ALA A 251 8.95 -15.32 -0.10
CA ALA A 251 10.02 -14.44 -0.54
C ALA A 251 11.17 -14.52 0.46
N GLU A 252 12.36 -14.82 -0.04
CA GLU A 252 13.61 -14.88 0.70
C GLU A 252 14.51 -13.76 0.23
N GLY A 253 14.98 -12.91 1.14
CA GLY A 253 15.78 -11.75 0.87
C GLY A 253 17.13 -11.76 1.58
N GLU A 254 18.13 -11.15 0.97
CA GLU A 254 19.39 -10.75 1.61
C GLU A 254 19.53 -9.25 1.43
N ASN A 255 19.82 -8.55 2.50
CA ASN A 255 19.86 -7.10 2.50
C ASN A 255 21.08 -6.58 3.26
N HIS A 256 21.94 -5.83 2.57
CA HIS A 256 23.09 -5.14 3.16
C HIS A 256 22.70 -3.69 3.48
N TYR A 257 23.18 -3.16 4.59
CA TYR A 257 22.95 -1.78 5.03
C TYR A 257 23.98 -1.38 6.09
N ASP A 258 24.11 -0.09 6.34
CA ASP A 258 25.12 0.45 7.26
C ASP A 258 24.65 0.43 8.72
N GLY A 259 25.61 0.23 9.65
CA GLY A 259 25.38 0.40 11.09
C GLY A 259 25.71 -0.81 11.94
N TYR A 260 25.14 -0.88 13.15
CA TYR A 260 25.41 -1.95 14.12
C TYR A 260 25.01 -3.32 13.58
N TYR A 261 23.86 -3.42 12.93
CA TYR A 261 23.53 -4.50 12.01
C TYR A 261 23.88 -3.98 10.61
N ASN A 262 24.60 -4.75 9.82
CA ASN A 262 24.97 -4.36 8.45
C ASN A 262 24.54 -5.38 7.37
N TYR A 263 23.90 -6.45 7.80
CA TYR A 263 23.37 -7.49 6.93
C TYR A 263 22.17 -8.16 7.57
N SER A 264 21.18 -8.51 6.76
CA SER A 264 20.07 -9.36 7.18
C SER A 264 19.63 -10.36 6.12
N GLU A 265 19.23 -11.54 6.59
CA GLU A 265 18.49 -12.53 5.82
C GLU A 265 17.01 -12.44 6.22
N THR A 266 16.13 -12.30 5.23
CA THR A 266 14.70 -12.11 5.48
C THR A 266 13.87 -13.21 4.85
N LEU A 267 12.79 -13.60 5.53
CA LEU A 267 11.76 -14.49 5.03
C LEU A 267 10.40 -13.84 5.21
N GLN A 268 9.63 -13.77 4.13
CA GLN A 268 8.20 -13.47 4.19
C GLN A 268 7.42 -14.60 3.54
N GLN A 269 6.52 -15.24 4.29
CA GLN A 269 5.69 -16.31 3.80
C GLN A 269 4.22 -16.03 4.10
N VAL A 270 3.36 -16.33 3.13
CA VAL A 270 1.90 -16.18 3.24
C VAL A 270 1.25 -17.46 2.74
N LEU A 271 0.45 -18.08 3.60
CA LEU A 271 -0.38 -19.22 3.25
C LEU A 271 -1.84 -18.86 3.46
N GLY A 272 -2.71 -19.12 2.49
CA GLY A 272 -4.14 -18.81 2.59
C GLY A 272 -5.01 -19.91 2.02
N GLY A 273 -6.17 -20.11 2.65
CA GLY A 273 -7.22 -21.00 2.18
C GLY A 273 -8.58 -20.29 2.25
N LYS A 274 -9.40 -20.47 1.24
CA LYS A 274 -10.76 -19.93 1.15
C LYS A 274 -11.74 -20.99 0.72
N LEU A 275 -12.83 -21.10 1.45
CA LEU A 275 -14.01 -21.88 1.08
C LEU A 275 -15.17 -20.91 0.83
N ARG A 276 -15.83 -21.03 -0.31
CA ARG A 276 -17.04 -20.27 -0.62
C ARG A 276 -18.20 -21.21 -0.91
N TYR A 277 -19.31 -20.99 -0.22
CA TYR A 277 -20.54 -21.71 -0.41
C TYR A 277 -21.68 -20.75 -0.75
N THR A 278 -22.26 -20.89 -1.95
CA THR A 278 -23.31 -20.01 -2.49
C THR A 278 -24.54 -20.85 -2.80
N PRO A 279 -25.33 -21.25 -1.76
CA PRO A 279 -26.50 -22.13 -1.94
C PRO A 279 -27.65 -21.46 -2.70
N SER A 280 -27.67 -20.14 -2.77
CA SER A 280 -28.65 -19.35 -3.51
C SER A 280 -28.05 -18.02 -3.97
N GLU A 281 -28.71 -17.31 -4.88
CA GLU A 281 -28.29 -15.98 -5.34
C GLU A 281 -28.26 -14.93 -4.20
N ARG A 282 -28.96 -15.18 -3.11
CA ARG A 282 -29.08 -14.26 -1.96
C ARG A 282 -28.17 -14.60 -0.77
N LEU A 283 -27.52 -15.74 -0.77
CA LEU A 283 -26.68 -16.16 0.34
C LEU A 283 -25.30 -16.62 -0.16
N ASN A 284 -24.27 -15.96 0.34
CA ASN A 284 -22.88 -16.37 0.16
C ASN A 284 -22.22 -16.52 1.53
N LEU A 285 -21.67 -17.70 1.80
CA LEU A 285 -20.90 -17.99 2.99
C LEU A 285 -19.43 -18.13 2.59
N THR A 286 -18.55 -17.43 3.28
CA THR A 286 -17.09 -17.48 3.02
C THR A 286 -16.37 -17.82 4.32
N VAL A 287 -15.50 -18.82 4.25
CA VAL A 287 -14.54 -19.15 5.31
C VAL A 287 -13.15 -18.87 4.77
N ASN A 288 -12.35 -18.11 5.50
CA ASN A 288 -10.95 -17.90 5.19
C ASN A 288 -10.09 -18.40 6.36
N VAL A 289 -8.96 -18.98 6.03
CA VAL A 289 -7.87 -19.28 6.97
C VAL A 289 -6.58 -18.76 6.39
N GLY A 290 -5.67 -18.30 7.23
CA GLY A 290 -4.42 -17.73 6.76
C GLY A 290 -3.33 -17.80 7.82
N ARG A 291 -2.08 -17.91 7.34
CA ARG A 291 -0.86 -17.76 8.13
C ARG A 291 0.10 -16.83 7.39
N ALA A 292 0.67 -15.90 8.12
CA ALA A 292 1.74 -15.03 7.63
C ALA A 292 2.94 -15.16 8.57
N ASP A 293 4.10 -15.52 8.02
CA ASP A 293 5.37 -15.62 8.73
C ASP A 293 6.30 -14.50 8.21
N ASN A 294 6.98 -13.82 9.13
CA ASN A 294 8.01 -12.83 8.83
C ASN A 294 9.20 -13.10 9.74
N GLU A 295 10.37 -13.27 9.15
CA GLU A 295 11.62 -13.55 9.86
C GLU A 295 12.72 -12.62 9.33
N SER A 296 13.60 -12.16 10.20
CA SER A 296 14.79 -11.40 9.87
C SER A 296 15.91 -11.81 10.81
N ASP A 297 16.88 -12.54 10.28
CA ASP A 297 18.15 -12.80 10.94
C ASP A 297 19.10 -11.62 10.69
N ASN A 298 19.69 -11.07 11.75
CA ASN A 298 20.50 -9.86 11.68
C ASN A 298 21.95 -10.15 12.07
N PHE A 299 22.86 -9.58 11.30
CA PHE A 299 24.30 -9.84 11.40
C PHE A 299 25.13 -8.54 11.42
N ASN A 300 26.36 -8.65 11.93
CA ASN A 300 27.44 -7.74 11.66
C ASN A 300 28.59 -8.52 11.01
N GLY A 301 28.84 -8.29 9.73
CA GLY A 301 29.66 -9.19 8.92
C GLY A 301 29.09 -10.63 8.98
N ASP A 302 29.96 -11.59 9.35
CA ASP A 302 29.57 -12.99 9.50
C ASP A 302 29.02 -13.33 10.91
N THR A 303 28.94 -12.35 11.82
CA THR A 303 28.51 -12.58 13.20
C THR A 303 27.02 -12.41 13.32
N TRP A 304 26.29 -13.49 13.62
CA TRP A 304 24.87 -13.42 13.95
C TRP A 304 24.64 -12.67 15.27
N LEU A 305 23.75 -11.69 15.28
CA LEU A 305 23.48 -10.81 16.42
C LEU A 305 22.06 -10.97 16.98
N GLY A 306 21.21 -11.71 16.31
CA GLY A 306 19.84 -11.96 16.73
C GLY A 306 18.85 -11.97 15.58
N ASN A 307 17.63 -12.34 15.90
CA ASN A 307 16.54 -12.39 14.92
C ASN A 307 15.28 -11.71 15.46
N ALA A 308 14.45 -11.27 14.54
CA ALA A 308 13.05 -10.94 14.74
C ALA A 308 12.19 -11.96 13.99
N GLN A 309 11.34 -12.68 14.70
CA GLN A 309 10.44 -13.66 14.12
C GLN A 309 9.02 -13.39 14.59
N THR A 310 8.10 -13.24 13.64
CA THR A 310 6.68 -13.06 13.94
C THR A 310 5.85 -13.94 13.02
N HIS A 311 4.85 -14.59 13.59
CA HIS A 311 3.84 -15.25 12.79
C HIS A 311 2.45 -14.91 13.27
N ARG A 312 1.52 -14.87 12.33
CA ARG A 312 0.11 -14.60 12.58
C ARG A 312 -0.72 -15.69 11.95
N ASP A 313 -1.49 -16.38 12.78
CA ASP A 313 -2.57 -17.25 12.35
C ASP A 313 -3.89 -16.49 12.35
N SER A 314 -4.77 -16.78 11.38
CA SER A 314 -6.05 -16.12 11.25
C SER A 314 -7.12 -17.04 10.68
N ALA A 315 -8.35 -16.85 11.13
CA ALA A 315 -9.53 -17.51 10.60
C ALA A 315 -10.71 -16.54 10.58
N SER A 316 -11.57 -16.63 9.57
CA SER A 316 -12.79 -15.84 9.50
C SER A 316 -13.94 -16.61 8.87
N VAL A 317 -15.15 -16.29 9.33
CA VAL A 317 -16.41 -16.75 8.73
C VAL A 317 -17.26 -15.54 8.46
N GLN A 318 -17.76 -15.41 7.23
CA GLN A 318 -18.62 -14.31 6.80
C GLN A 318 -19.83 -14.84 6.06
N ALA A 319 -20.99 -14.28 6.36
CA ALA A 319 -22.24 -14.48 5.63
C ALA A 319 -22.66 -13.17 4.95
N ASP A 320 -22.89 -13.21 3.64
CA ASP A 320 -23.45 -12.11 2.86
C ASP A 320 -24.86 -12.49 2.43
N ILE A 321 -25.85 -11.68 2.85
CA ILE A 321 -27.28 -11.95 2.69
C ILE A 321 -27.93 -10.83 1.90
N GLY A 322 -28.38 -11.10 0.69
CA GLY A 322 -29.22 -10.20 -0.10
C GLY A 322 -30.64 -10.13 0.50
N ILE A 323 -30.91 -9.08 1.28
CA ILE A 323 -32.19 -8.94 1.99
C ILE A 323 -33.30 -8.34 1.12
N ALA A 324 -32.91 -7.55 0.13
CA ALA A 324 -33.79 -7.01 -0.91
C ALA A 324 -32.92 -6.64 -2.14
N ASP A 325 -33.55 -6.25 -3.25
CA ASP A 325 -32.85 -5.79 -4.44
C ASP A 325 -32.01 -4.55 -4.12
N GLY A 326 -30.70 -4.61 -4.42
CA GLY A 326 -29.74 -3.57 -4.09
C GLY A 326 -29.44 -3.41 -2.60
N GLN A 327 -29.81 -4.38 -1.75
CA GLN A 327 -29.56 -4.34 -0.31
C GLN A 327 -28.85 -5.61 0.16
N LEU A 328 -27.69 -5.44 0.80
CA LEU A 328 -26.83 -6.49 1.30
C LEU A 328 -26.59 -6.31 2.79
N LEU A 329 -26.77 -7.38 3.55
CA LEU A 329 -26.36 -7.50 4.94
C LEU A 329 -25.21 -8.50 5.02
N SER A 330 -24.07 -8.07 5.55
CA SER A 330 -22.92 -8.93 5.82
C SER A 330 -22.70 -9.03 7.32
N ALA A 331 -22.43 -10.22 7.82
CA ALA A 331 -22.04 -10.44 9.21
C ALA A 331 -20.91 -11.47 9.27
N GLY A 332 -20.02 -11.33 10.24
CA GLY A 332 -18.93 -12.28 10.36
C GLY A 332 -18.22 -12.23 11.70
N VAL A 333 -17.38 -13.25 11.87
CA VAL A 333 -16.48 -13.42 13.02
C VAL A 333 -15.08 -13.63 12.48
N ASP A 334 -14.11 -12.92 13.03
CA ASP A 334 -12.68 -13.06 12.77
C ASP A 334 -11.97 -13.46 14.04
N TRP A 335 -10.99 -14.31 13.91
CA TRP A 335 -10.02 -14.63 14.95
C TRP A 335 -8.61 -14.49 14.39
N SER A 336 -7.69 -14.00 15.21
CA SER A 336 -6.25 -13.97 14.89
C SER A 336 -5.42 -14.10 16.13
N GLN A 337 -4.25 -14.74 15.99
CA GLN A 337 -3.22 -14.82 17.00
C GLN A 337 -1.90 -14.33 16.42
N ASP A 338 -1.27 -13.37 17.10
CA ASP A 338 0.12 -12.98 16.87
C ASP A 338 1.03 -13.76 17.81
N ASN A 339 2.16 -14.23 17.32
CA ASN A 339 3.16 -14.93 18.10
C ASN A 339 4.59 -14.50 17.69
N LEU A 340 5.45 -14.28 18.70
CA LEU A 340 6.82 -13.81 18.57
C LEU A 340 7.84 -14.72 19.30
N ASP A 341 7.44 -15.93 19.68
CA ASP A 341 8.20 -16.86 20.53
C ASP A 341 9.57 -17.26 19.96
N GLY A 342 9.77 -17.12 18.64
CA GLY A 342 11.04 -17.34 17.96
C GLY A 342 12.00 -16.17 17.96
N SER A 343 11.61 -15.00 18.48
CA SER A 343 12.44 -13.78 18.46
C SER A 343 13.50 -13.80 19.55
N SER A 344 14.74 -13.45 19.20
CA SER A 344 15.86 -13.39 20.15
C SER A 344 15.75 -12.24 21.17
N ALA A 345 14.89 -11.27 20.93
CA ALA A 345 14.64 -10.14 21.84
C ALA A 345 14.06 -10.55 23.20
N GLY A 346 13.43 -11.73 23.28
CA GLY A 346 12.88 -12.25 24.53
C GLY A 346 11.78 -11.37 25.09
N TYR A 347 10.72 -11.15 24.32
CA TYR A 347 9.58 -10.35 24.74
C TYR A 347 8.92 -10.92 26.01
N LEU A 348 8.55 -10.04 26.95
CA LEU A 348 7.88 -10.44 28.20
C LEU A 348 6.51 -11.09 27.93
N VAL A 349 5.81 -10.61 26.92
CA VAL A 349 4.60 -11.21 26.34
C VAL A 349 4.89 -11.39 24.86
N ASP A 350 4.79 -12.58 24.35
CA ASP A 350 5.18 -12.99 22.99
C ASP A 350 3.99 -13.46 22.13
N SER A 351 2.80 -13.52 22.70
CA SER A 351 1.58 -13.96 22.02
C SER A 351 0.38 -13.13 22.42
N ARG A 352 -0.56 -12.94 21.48
CA ARG A 352 -1.81 -12.20 21.72
C ARG A 352 -2.90 -12.62 20.77
N ASP A 353 -4.06 -12.96 21.33
CA ASP A 353 -5.29 -13.26 20.61
C ASP A 353 -6.15 -12.02 20.38
N ASN A 354 -6.88 -12.00 19.29
CA ASN A 354 -7.95 -11.05 19.03
C ASN A 354 -9.13 -11.73 18.35
N THR A 355 -10.33 -11.55 18.88
CA THR A 355 -11.59 -12.03 18.29
C THR A 355 -12.49 -10.84 17.97
N GLY A 356 -12.96 -10.72 16.74
CA GLY A 356 -13.82 -9.63 16.30
C GLY A 356 -15.14 -10.13 15.72
N VAL A 357 -16.23 -9.48 16.06
CA VAL A 357 -17.55 -9.72 15.48
C VAL A 357 -18.04 -8.46 14.80
N PHE A 358 -18.48 -8.56 13.55
CA PHE A 358 -18.93 -7.39 12.79
C PHE A 358 -20.26 -7.64 12.07
N VAL A 359 -20.95 -6.54 11.81
CA VAL A 359 -22.13 -6.45 10.94
C VAL A 359 -21.98 -5.24 10.03
N GLN A 360 -22.29 -5.41 8.76
CA GLN A 360 -22.30 -4.36 7.74
C GLN A 360 -23.62 -4.40 6.97
N TYR A 361 -24.17 -3.23 6.72
CA TYR A 361 -25.29 -3.03 5.80
C TYR A 361 -24.85 -2.18 4.62
N GLN A 362 -25.21 -2.57 3.40
CA GLN A 362 -25.05 -1.80 2.18
C GLN A 362 -26.40 -1.73 1.47
N GLY A 363 -26.83 -0.53 1.08
CA GLY A 363 -28.11 -0.35 0.43
C GLY A 363 -28.09 0.72 -0.64
N ARG A 364 -28.78 0.46 -1.76
CA ARG A 364 -29.02 1.40 -2.85
C ARG A 364 -30.51 1.75 -2.90
N PHE A 365 -30.81 3.05 -2.82
CA PHE A 365 -32.16 3.61 -2.81
C PHE A 365 -32.26 4.71 -3.87
N GLY A 366 -32.60 4.32 -5.09
CA GLY A 366 -32.56 5.22 -6.24
C GLY A 366 -31.15 5.76 -6.45
N ALA A 367 -30.97 7.07 -6.34
CA ALA A 367 -29.67 7.74 -6.46
C ALA A 367 -28.81 7.70 -5.17
N HIS A 368 -29.35 7.21 -4.06
CA HIS A 368 -28.66 7.19 -2.78
C HIS A 368 -28.03 5.82 -2.52
N HIS A 369 -26.79 5.82 -2.06
CA HIS A 369 -26.06 4.66 -1.55
C HIS A 369 -25.78 4.85 -0.07
N LEU A 370 -26.08 3.86 0.73
CA LEU A 370 -25.84 3.86 2.17
C LEU A 370 -24.95 2.69 2.55
N GLN A 371 -24.02 2.93 3.46
CA GLN A 371 -23.19 1.91 4.08
C GLN A 371 -23.11 2.20 5.56
N ALA A 372 -23.34 1.19 6.40
CA ALA A 372 -23.14 1.27 7.84
C ALA A 372 -22.49 -0.01 8.33
N SER A 373 -21.56 0.10 9.26
CA SER A 373 -20.93 -1.06 9.88
C SER A 373 -20.64 -0.81 11.35
N VAL A 374 -20.66 -1.88 12.12
CA VAL A 374 -20.23 -1.91 13.52
C VAL A 374 -19.46 -3.19 13.76
N ARG A 375 -18.41 -3.09 14.56
CA ARG A 375 -17.56 -4.19 14.97
C ARG A 375 -17.19 -4.05 16.44
N ASN A 376 -17.13 -5.17 17.14
CA ASN A 376 -16.53 -5.28 18.46
C ASN A 376 -15.36 -6.27 18.38
N ASP A 377 -14.20 -5.84 18.81
CA ASP A 377 -12.99 -6.65 18.97
C ASP A 377 -12.77 -6.89 20.45
N ASP A 378 -12.57 -8.15 20.83
CA ASP A 378 -12.08 -8.58 22.14
C ASP A 378 -10.61 -8.93 21.99
N ASN A 379 -9.76 -8.03 22.45
CA ASN A 379 -8.32 -8.17 22.43
C ASN A 379 -7.85 -8.72 23.79
N GLU A 380 -7.11 -9.81 23.80
CA GLU A 380 -6.68 -10.49 25.02
C GLU A 380 -6.01 -9.56 26.05
N GLN A 381 -5.22 -8.60 25.58
CA GLN A 381 -4.46 -7.69 26.44
C GLN A 381 -5.21 -6.40 26.78
N PHE A 382 -5.98 -5.86 25.83
CA PHE A 382 -6.59 -4.53 25.92
C PHE A 382 -8.12 -4.57 26.05
N GLY A 383 -8.72 -5.77 26.08
CA GLY A 383 -10.16 -5.94 26.22
C GLY A 383 -10.97 -5.49 25.01
N ASN A 384 -12.20 -5.03 25.27
CA ASN A 384 -13.18 -4.79 24.23
C ASN A 384 -13.07 -3.39 23.61
N HIS A 385 -13.02 -3.35 22.27
CA HIS A 385 -13.03 -2.13 21.48
C HIS A 385 -14.13 -2.16 20.42
N THR A 386 -15.02 -1.18 20.46
CA THR A 386 -16.10 -1.05 19.47
C THR A 386 -15.76 0.03 18.45
N THR A 387 -15.81 -0.32 17.17
CA THR A 387 -15.63 0.60 16.05
C THR A 387 -16.85 0.59 15.13
N GLY A 388 -17.07 1.69 14.43
CA GLY A 388 -18.19 1.81 13.50
C GLY A 388 -17.91 2.76 12.36
N SER A 389 -18.64 2.60 11.27
CA SER A 389 -18.60 3.52 10.15
C SER A 389 -20.01 3.77 9.58
N LEU A 390 -20.18 4.97 9.02
CA LEU A 390 -21.35 5.37 8.27
C LEU A 390 -20.89 6.07 6.99
N GLY A 391 -21.45 5.67 5.87
CA GLY A 391 -21.17 6.24 4.56
C GLY A 391 -22.46 6.53 3.79
N TRP A 392 -22.43 7.62 3.04
CA TRP A 392 -23.49 8.04 2.15
C TRP A 392 -22.93 8.50 0.81
N GLY A 393 -23.51 8.01 -0.28
CA GLY A 393 -23.24 8.43 -1.64
C GLY A 393 -24.51 8.94 -2.31
N LEU A 394 -24.37 9.92 -3.19
CA LEU A 394 -25.46 10.47 -3.99
C LEU A 394 -25.03 10.62 -5.45
N GLU A 395 -25.74 9.95 -6.36
CA GLU A 395 -25.60 10.13 -7.80
C GLU A 395 -26.43 11.33 -8.25
N LEU A 396 -25.77 12.38 -8.78
CA LEU A 396 -26.43 13.62 -9.21
C LEU A 396 -26.79 13.65 -10.70
N GLY A 397 -26.51 12.55 -11.45
CA GLY A 397 -26.63 12.52 -12.90
C GLY A 397 -25.39 13.10 -13.60
N SER A 398 -25.33 12.94 -14.93
CA SER A 398 -24.18 13.37 -15.76
C SER A 398 -22.82 12.87 -15.23
N GLY A 399 -22.82 11.68 -14.59
CA GLY A 399 -21.61 11.08 -14.02
C GLY A 399 -21.10 11.73 -12.72
N PHE A 400 -21.80 12.73 -12.16
CA PHE A 400 -21.43 13.32 -10.87
C PHE A 400 -21.89 12.46 -9.70
N ARG A 401 -21.02 12.36 -8.69
CA ARG A 401 -21.30 11.70 -7.43
C ARG A 401 -20.74 12.50 -6.24
N LEU A 402 -21.52 12.60 -5.18
CA LEU A 402 -21.09 13.09 -3.87
C LEU A 402 -20.94 11.91 -2.91
N ASN A 403 -19.92 11.93 -2.08
CA ASN A 403 -19.70 10.96 -1.03
C ASN A 403 -19.44 11.67 0.30
N ALA A 404 -19.96 11.12 1.38
CA ALA A 404 -19.61 11.52 2.74
C ALA A 404 -19.47 10.26 3.59
N SER A 405 -18.43 10.22 4.42
CA SER A 405 -18.23 9.10 5.35
C SER A 405 -17.67 9.58 6.68
N TYR A 406 -18.01 8.85 7.73
CA TYR A 406 -17.47 8.99 9.07
C TYR A 406 -17.18 7.60 9.62
N GLY A 407 -16.03 7.43 10.30
CA GLY A 407 -15.68 6.17 10.90
C GLY A 407 -14.75 6.34 12.09
N THR A 408 -14.76 5.34 12.95
CA THR A 408 -13.84 5.20 14.08
C THR A 408 -12.91 4.01 13.85
N ALA A 409 -11.72 4.07 14.41
CA ALA A 409 -10.78 2.98 14.37
C ALA A 409 -9.94 2.96 15.66
N PHE A 410 -9.28 1.83 15.91
CA PHE A 410 -8.34 1.70 17.00
C PHE A 410 -7.12 0.88 16.55
N LYS A 411 -6.03 0.99 17.32
CA LYS A 411 -4.86 0.14 17.18
C LYS A 411 -4.31 -0.19 18.55
N ALA A 412 -4.13 -1.46 18.84
CA ALA A 412 -3.41 -1.91 20.02
C ALA A 412 -1.91 -1.59 19.87
N PRO A 413 -1.19 -1.18 20.92
CA PRO A 413 0.26 -1.09 20.91
C PRO A 413 0.87 -2.41 20.43
N THR A 414 1.93 -2.34 19.65
CA THR A 414 2.65 -3.53 19.17
C THR A 414 3.47 -4.16 20.30
N PHE A 415 3.98 -5.37 20.07
CA PHE A 415 4.84 -6.00 21.08
C PHE A 415 6.12 -5.19 21.30
N SER A 416 6.72 -4.62 20.27
CA SER A 416 7.89 -3.75 20.43
C SER A 416 7.56 -2.43 21.11
N ASP A 417 6.39 -1.83 20.84
CA ASP A 417 5.96 -0.63 21.56
C ASP A 417 5.94 -0.87 23.09
N LEU A 418 5.54 -2.07 23.52
CA LEU A 418 5.36 -2.42 24.93
C LEU A 418 6.59 -3.07 25.56
N TYR A 419 7.23 -4.01 24.88
CA TYR A 419 8.14 -4.98 25.47
C TYR A 419 9.52 -5.05 24.84
N ASP A 420 9.84 -4.16 23.86
CA ASP A 420 11.21 -4.05 23.37
C ASP A 420 12.14 -3.74 24.54
N PRO A 421 13.23 -4.51 24.76
CA PRO A 421 14.09 -4.37 25.93
C PRO A 421 14.76 -3.01 26.08
N TRP A 422 14.86 -2.24 24.98
CA TRP A 422 15.59 -0.98 24.92
C TRP A 422 14.69 0.25 24.91
N SER A 423 13.50 0.12 24.35
CA SER A 423 12.61 1.26 24.06
C SER A 423 11.14 1.03 24.44
N GLY A 424 10.75 -0.17 24.80
CA GLY A 424 9.37 -0.53 25.11
C GLY A 424 8.84 0.13 26.37
N VAL A 425 7.56 0.50 26.36
CA VAL A 425 6.83 1.06 27.50
C VAL A 425 5.54 0.28 27.74
N PRO A 426 5.50 -0.60 28.77
CA PRO A 426 4.37 -1.52 28.98
C PRO A 426 3.04 -0.85 29.37
N THR A 427 3.05 0.45 29.64
CA THR A 427 1.87 1.21 30.08
C THR A 427 1.20 2.01 28.98
N LEU A 428 1.57 1.79 27.72
CA LEU A 428 0.93 2.47 26.58
C LEU A 428 -0.50 2.00 26.38
N ASP A 429 -1.38 2.96 26.13
CA ASP A 429 -2.80 2.71 25.82
C ASP A 429 -3.02 2.49 24.31
N PRO A 430 -4.11 1.80 23.91
CA PRO A 430 -4.50 1.69 22.52
C PRO A 430 -4.81 3.05 21.88
N GLU A 431 -4.27 3.26 20.69
CA GLU A 431 -4.57 4.42 19.86
C GLU A 431 -6.03 4.37 19.38
N LYS A 432 -6.72 5.51 19.41
CA LYS A 432 -8.12 5.63 18.95
C LYS A 432 -8.24 6.75 17.93
N SER A 433 -9.03 6.52 16.90
CA SER A 433 -9.23 7.55 15.87
C SER A 433 -10.68 7.77 15.48
N LYS A 434 -10.94 8.99 15.00
CA LYS A 434 -12.19 9.42 14.37
C LYS A 434 -11.83 10.13 13.08
N SER A 435 -12.47 9.75 11.97
CA SER A 435 -12.19 10.35 10.68
C SER A 435 -13.48 10.68 9.94
N ALA A 436 -13.51 11.85 9.30
CA ALA A 436 -14.56 12.28 8.40
C ALA A 436 -13.98 12.56 7.01
N ASN A 437 -14.71 12.19 5.96
CA ASN A 437 -14.37 12.45 4.57
C ASN A 437 -15.59 12.97 3.81
N ILE A 438 -15.36 13.93 2.93
CA ILE A 438 -16.34 14.38 1.94
C ILE A 438 -15.64 14.39 0.59
N GLY A 439 -16.28 13.80 -0.41
CA GLY A 439 -15.76 13.70 -1.76
C GLY A 439 -16.77 14.09 -2.82
N ILE A 440 -16.26 14.61 -3.92
CA ILE A 440 -17.01 14.80 -5.17
C ILE A 440 -16.20 14.16 -6.30
N ALA A 441 -16.88 13.41 -7.14
CA ALA A 441 -16.28 12.79 -8.30
C ALA A 441 -17.18 12.96 -9.53
N GLN A 442 -16.57 12.89 -10.69
CA GLN A 442 -17.29 12.85 -11.95
C GLN A 442 -16.55 11.94 -12.93
N GLN A 443 -17.32 11.19 -13.70
CA GLN A 443 -16.82 10.36 -14.78
C GLN A 443 -17.63 10.57 -16.06
N GLY A 444 -16.95 10.47 -17.18
CA GLY A 444 -17.52 10.52 -18.51
C GLY A 444 -16.86 9.49 -19.42
N ASN A 445 -17.12 9.57 -20.71
CA ASN A 445 -16.48 8.69 -21.67
C ASN A 445 -14.99 9.03 -21.83
N GLY A 446 -14.11 8.11 -21.37
CA GLY A 446 -12.65 8.27 -21.46
C GLY A 446 -12.03 9.23 -20.45
N TRP A 447 -12.75 9.71 -19.44
CA TRP A 447 -12.20 10.54 -18.37
C TRP A 447 -12.91 10.36 -17.04
N ARG A 448 -12.18 10.61 -15.96
CA ARG A 448 -12.71 10.67 -14.59
C ARG A 448 -11.85 11.59 -13.74
N TRP A 449 -12.46 12.20 -12.73
CA TRP A 449 -11.76 12.92 -11.69
C TRP A 449 -12.48 12.79 -10.34
N GLY A 450 -11.76 13.01 -9.26
CA GLY A 450 -12.31 13.01 -7.90
C GLY A 450 -11.51 13.93 -7.00
N LEU A 451 -12.19 14.63 -6.12
CA LEU A 451 -11.64 15.45 -5.05
C LEU A 451 -12.21 14.98 -3.73
N ASP A 452 -11.34 14.62 -2.81
CA ASP A 452 -11.66 14.22 -1.44
C ASP A 452 -11.01 15.20 -0.45
N VAL A 453 -11.74 15.59 0.59
CA VAL A 453 -11.22 16.32 1.74
C VAL A 453 -11.53 15.54 3.01
N TYR A 454 -10.58 15.50 3.93
CA TYR A 454 -10.70 14.69 5.13
C TYR A 454 -10.08 15.35 6.36
N GLU A 455 -10.57 14.94 7.53
CA GLU A 455 -9.94 15.19 8.82
C GLU A 455 -9.92 13.89 9.63
N THR A 456 -8.75 13.52 10.14
CA THR A 456 -8.57 12.41 11.09
C THR A 456 -8.00 12.97 12.38
N ARG A 457 -8.60 12.60 13.51
CA ARG A 457 -8.10 12.86 14.85
C ARG A 457 -7.71 11.53 15.47
N ILE A 458 -6.53 11.51 16.09
CA ILE A 458 -5.99 10.31 16.75
C ILE A 458 -5.68 10.73 18.18
N ASP A 459 -6.24 10.02 19.12
CA ASP A 459 -5.94 10.10 20.53
C ASP A 459 -4.92 9.00 20.86
N ASP A 460 -3.96 9.30 21.75
CA ASP A 460 -2.92 8.39 22.24
C ASP A 460 -1.99 7.84 21.15
N LEU A 461 -1.66 8.65 20.14
CA LEU A 461 -0.79 8.28 19.03
C LEU A 461 0.59 7.85 19.53
N ILE A 462 0.99 6.59 19.26
CA ILE A 462 2.28 6.04 19.66
C ILE A 462 3.39 6.53 18.72
N THR A 463 4.48 7.02 19.30
CA THR A 463 5.66 7.49 18.57
C THR A 463 6.94 7.17 19.36
N TYR A 464 8.06 7.03 18.65
CA TYR A 464 9.36 6.95 19.27
C TYR A 464 9.88 8.35 19.61
N ASP A 465 10.29 8.57 20.86
CA ASP A 465 10.93 9.80 21.31
C ASP A 465 12.46 9.63 21.26
N ALA A 466 13.08 10.26 20.28
CA ALA A 466 14.54 10.24 20.10
C ALA A 466 15.32 10.97 21.23
N THR A 467 14.66 11.68 22.14
CA THR A 467 15.31 12.35 23.27
C THR A 467 15.49 11.41 24.45
N THR A 468 14.47 10.60 24.70
CA THR A 468 14.45 9.61 25.79
C THR A 468 14.83 8.22 25.35
N PHE A 469 14.87 7.95 24.04
CA PHE A 469 15.05 6.64 23.42
C PHE A 469 13.96 5.62 23.79
N MET A 470 12.79 6.10 24.16
CA MET A 470 11.66 5.28 24.57
C MET A 470 10.46 5.49 23.66
N MET A 471 9.59 4.52 23.61
CA MET A 471 8.26 4.72 23.04
C MET A 471 7.47 5.69 23.91
N SER A 472 6.65 6.50 23.28
CA SER A 472 5.85 7.55 23.95
C SER A 472 4.52 7.74 23.25
N GLN A 473 3.60 8.45 23.91
CA GLN A 473 2.31 8.79 23.33
C GLN A 473 2.16 10.30 23.11
N VAL A 474 1.72 10.67 21.90
CA VAL A 474 1.17 11.99 21.59
C VAL A 474 -0.31 11.93 21.90
N GLU A 475 -0.75 12.58 22.98
CA GLU A 475 -2.12 12.51 23.46
C GLU A 475 -3.16 12.86 22.38
N LYS A 476 -2.83 13.84 21.52
CA LYS A 476 -3.72 14.27 20.44
C LYS A 476 -2.95 14.58 19.17
N ALA A 477 -3.31 13.92 18.08
CA ALA A 477 -2.87 14.26 16.74
C ALA A 477 -4.07 14.62 15.86
N ARG A 478 -3.87 15.57 14.93
CA ARG A 478 -4.88 15.93 13.94
C ARG A 478 -4.26 15.97 12.57
N ILE A 479 -4.89 15.28 11.62
CA ILE A 479 -4.47 15.20 10.22
C ILE A 479 -5.59 15.73 9.35
N ARG A 480 -5.33 16.77 8.56
CA ARG A 480 -6.23 17.30 7.54
C ARG A 480 -5.61 17.12 6.18
N GLY A 481 -6.42 16.88 5.17
CA GLY A 481 -5.88 16.78 3.84
C GLY A 481 -6.92 16.90 2.74
N ALA A 482 -6.39 17.01 1.53
CA ALA A 482 -7.15 17.01 0.28
C ALA A 482 -6.41 16.18 -0.77
N GLU A 483 -7.17 15.41 -1.54
CA GLU A 483 -6.68 14.53 -2.59
C GLU A 483 -7.44 14.82 -3.89
N LEU A 484 -6.72 15.15 -4.96
CA LEU A 484 -7.26 15.29 -6.30
C LEU A 484 -6.69 14.19 -7.19
N THR A 485 -7.58 13.43 -7.80
CA THR A 485 -7.22 12.38 -8.76
C THR A 485 -7.90 12.65 -10.10
N GLY A 486 -7.23 12.33 -11.20
CA GLY A 486 -7.81 12.46 -12.52
C GLY A 486 -7.16 11.51 -13.52
N ALA A 487 -7.96 10.99 -14.44
CA ALA A 487 -7.50 10.19 -15.57
C ALA A 487 -8.27 10.62 -16.81
N ILE A 488 -7.59 10.72 -17.95
CA ILE A 488 -8.18 11.04 -19.23
C ILE A 488 -7.39 10.41 -20.38
N THR A 489 -8.12 9.87 -21.34
CA THR A 489 -7.57 9.48 -22.64
C THR A 489 -7.95 10.54 -23.66
N VAL A 490 -6.96 11.24 -24.22
CA VAL A 490 -7.16 12.31 -25.19
C VAL A 490 -6.10 12.27 -26.28
N ALA A 491 -6.53 12.34 -27.54
CA ALA A 491 -5.64 12.27 -28.71
C ALA A 491 -4.64 11.09 -28.69
N GLY A 492 -5.07 9.94 -28.13
CA GLY A 492 -4.25 8.74 -27.99
C GLY A 492 -3.21 8.79 -26.87
N PHE A 493 -3.24 9.82 -26.01
CA PHE A 493 -2.50 9.89 -24.77
C PHE A 493 -3.38 9.44 -23.60
N ASP A 494 -2.85 8.55 -22.78
CA ASP A 494 -3.41 8.21 -21.48
C ASP A 494 -2.70 9.03 -20.41
N LEU A 495 -3.44 9.89 -19.70
CA LEU A 495 -2.93 10.75 -18.64
C LEU A 495 -3.58 10.33 -17.32
N ASN A 496 -2.75 10.16 -16.28
CA ASN A 496 -3.21 9.92 -14.91
C ASN A 496 -2.48 10.88 -13.97
N ALA A 497 -3.23 11.75 -13.29
CA ALA A 497 -2.69 12.76 -12.39
C ALA A 497 -3.22 12.56 -10.97
N GLN A 498 -2.34 12.71 -9.98
CA GLN A 498 -2.67 12.57 -8.57
C GLN A 498 -1.94 13.66 -7.77
N LEU A 499 -2.69 14.39 -6.97
CA LEU A 499 -2.18 15.44 -6.10
C LEU A 499 -2.71 15.22 -4.69
N SER A 500 -1.86 15.35 -3.69
CA SER A 500 -2.29 15.27 -2.29
C SER A 500 -1.66 16.40 -1.47
N HIS A 501 -2.47 16.96 -0.59
CA HIS A 501 -2.03 17.85 0.47
C HIS A 501 -2.40 17.25 1.81
N THR A 502 -1.46 17.23 2.77
CA THR A 502 -1.66 16.64 4.10
C THR A 502 -1.01 17.54 5.16
N ASP A 503 -1.76 17.90 6.21
CA ASP A 503 -1.29 18.68 7.35
C ASP A 503 -1.43 17.87 8.65
N PRO A 504 -0.47 16.97 8.95
CA PRO A 504 -0.46 16.14 10.16
C PRO A 504 0.22 16.87 11.32
N ARG A 505 -0.55 17.18 12.36
CA ARG A 505 -0.10 18.01 13.49
C ARG A 505 -0.23 17.30 14.83
N ASN A 506 0.77 17.51 15.68
CA ASN A 506 0.65 17.31 17.13
C ASN A 506 -0.30 18.38 17.71
N ARG A 507 -1.31 17.95 18.46
CA ARG A 507 -2.31 18.84 19.10
C ARG A 507 -2.42 18.58 20.61
N THR A 508 -1.39 18.03 21.23
CA THR A 508 -1.30 17.83 22.68
C THR A 508 -1.08 19.17 23.37
N ASP A 509 -2.05 19.61 24.14
CA ASP A 509 -2.01 20.88 24.86
C ASP A 509 -0.87 20.85 25.87
N GLY A 510 -0.06 21.93 25.93
CA GLY A 510 1.08 22.05 26.83
C GLY A 510 2.35 21.30 26.41
N SER A 511 2.30 20.50 25.32
CA SER A 511 3.51 19.88 24.78
C SER A 511 4.45 20.92 24.17
N ALA A 512 5.76 20.76 24.37
CA ALA A 512 6.79 21.55 23.69
C ALA A 512 6.75 21.37 22.16
N GLN A 513 6.11 20.29 21.68
CA GLN A 513 5.94 19.96 20.26
C GLN A 513 4.52 20.32 19.75
N PHE A 514 3.75 21.11 20.50
CA PHE A 514 2.43 21.57 20.07
C PHE A 514 2.52 22.26 18.71
N ASP A 515 1.62 21.89 17.79
CA ASP A 515 1.53 22.35 16.40
C ASP A 515 2.71 21.96 15.49
N ASN A 516 3.67 21.17 15.96
CA ASN A 516 4.68 20.57 15.11
C ASN A 516 4.05 19.58 14.14
N TRP A 517 4.66 19.45 12.97
CA TRP A 517 4.28 18.39 12.04
C TRP A 517 4.75 17.03 12.53
N LEU A 518 3.91 16.03 12.35
CA LEU A 518 4.33 14.65 12.59
C LEU A 518 5.49 14.30 11.64
N ALA A 519 6.50 13.62 12.17
CA ALA A 519 7.75 13.35 11.46
C ALA A 519 7.56 12.50 10.18
N ARG A 520 8.42 12.70 9.19
CA ARG A 520 8.55 11.91 7.96
C ARG A 520 7.38 11.97 6.97
N ARG A 521 6.41 12.90 7.12
CA ARG A 521 5.30 13.10 6.17
C ARG A 521 5.54 14.34 5.31
N ALA A 522 5.63 14.15 3.97
CA ALA A 522 5.63 15.28 3.05
C ALA A 522 4.25 15.92 3.00
N GLN A 523 4.18 17.25 3.10
CA GLN A 523 2.91 17.96 3.06
C GLN A 523 2.20 17.84 1.71
N ASN A 524 2.95 17.83 0.64
CA ASN A 524 2.41 17.76 -0.72
C ASN A 524 3.07 16.60 -1.46
N THR A 525 2.28 15.83 -2.18
CA THR A 525 2.77 14.85 -3.13
C THR A 525 2.05 15.03 -4.46
N ALA A 526 2.74 14.75 -5.54
CA ALA A 526 2.21 14.82 -6.88
C ALA A 526 2.74 13.67 -7.72
N ARG A 527 1.90 13.12 -8.57
CA ARG A 527 2.26 12.15 -9.59
C ARG A 527 1.53 12.47 -10.89
N LEU A 528 2.24 12.37 -12.00
CA LEU A 528 1.68 12.43 -13.35
C LEU A 528 2.27 11.30 -14.18
N ASP A 529 1.41 10.42 -14.66
CA ASP A 529 1.76 9.40 -15.64
C ASP A 529 1.18 9.82 -17.00
N VAL A 530 1.99 9.74 -18.06
CA VAL A 530 1.61 10.02 -19.43
C VAL A 530 2.10 8.88 -20.29
N ASP A 531 1.21 8.21 -20.99
CA ASP A 531 1.54 7.10 -21.88
C ASP A 531 0.90 7.30 -23.25
N ARG A 532 1.59 6.85 -24.30
CA ARG A 532 1.04 6.81 -25.67
C ARG A 532 1.62 5.65 -26.47
N ARG A 533 0.77 5.03 -27.27
CA ARG A 533 1.16 4.00 -28.21
C ARG A 533 1.29 4.55 -29.63
N PHE A 534 2.36 4.19 -30.33
CA PHE A 534 2.67 4.55 -31.71
C PHE A 534 2.99 3.26 -32.48
N GLY A 535 1.97 2.59 -33.01
CA GLY A 535 2.15 1.29 -33.63
C GLY A 535 2.72 0.27 -32.65
N ASP A 536 3.92 -0.25 -32.94
CA ASP A 536 4.62 -1.22 -32.09
C ASP A 536 5.38 -0.58 -30.92
N PHE A 537 5.51 0.75 -30.88
CA PHE A 537 6.12 1.48 -29.80
C PHE A 537 5.09 1.97 -28.80
N ARG A 538 5.41 1.91 -27.51
CA ARG A 538 4.76 2.66 -26.44
C ARG A 538 5.80 3.48 -25.72
N ALA A 539 5.56 4.78 -25.62
CA ALA A 539 6.38 5.69 -24.83
C ALA A 539 5.60 6.16 -23.62
N GLY A 540 6.26 6.28 -22.48
CA GLY A 540 5.66 6.75 -21.24
C GLY A 540 6.59 7.63 -20.42
N LEU A 541 5.99 8.47 -19.59
CA LEU A 541 6.68 9.34 -18.64
C LEU A 541 5.96 9.25 -17.30
N THR A 542 6.72 9.20 -16.20
CA THR A 542 6.20 9.41 -14.84
C THR A 542 6.94 10.59 -14.22
N ALA A 543 6.22 11.62 -13.80
CA ALA A 543 6.76 12.68 -12.97
C ALA A 543 6.24 12.52 -11.54
N ASN A 544 7.16 12.49 -10.57
CA ASN A 544 6.85 12.42 -9.14
C ASN A 544 7.38 13.66 -8.44
N GLY A 545 6.62 14.19 -7.49
CA GLY A 545 7.03 15.29 -6.64
C GLY A 545 6.63 15.07 -5.19
N ALA A 546 7.51 15.45 -4.27
CA ALA A 546 7.22 15.49 -2.84
C ALA A 546 7.69 16.81 -2.24
N GLY A 547 6.86 17.42 -1.40
CA GLY A 547 7.17 18.64 -0.68
C GLY A 547 8.16 18.40 0.48
N LYS A 548 8.48 19.48 1.17
CA LYS A 548 9.30 19.42 2.39
C LYS A 548 8.64 18.55 3.46
N ARG A 549 9.51 17.98 4.33
CA ARG A 549 9.11 17.21 5.53
C ARG A 549 10.12 17.44 6.65
N TYR A 550 9.79 17.02 7.84
CA TYR A 550 10.74 16.93 8.96
C TYR A 550 10.98 15.48 9.31
N ASP A 551 12.21 15.11 9.62
CA ASP A 551 12.57 13.74 9.98
C ASP A 551 12.27 13.40 11.44
N ASN A 552 12.24 14.43 12.32
CA ASN A 552 12.01 14.27 13.75
C ASN A 552 10.80 15.06 14.27
N ALA A 553 10.26 14.65 15.42
CA ALA A 553 9.09 15.25 16.06
C ALA A 553 9.32 16.71 16.51
N ALA A 554 10.56 17.08 16.85
CA ALA A 554 10.94 18.45 17.21
C ALA A 554 10.95 19.42 16.03
N ASN A 555 10.82 18.92 14.79
CA ASN A 555 10.87 19.66 13.54
C ASN A 555 12.18 20.44 13.33
N THR A 556 13.29 19.95 13.87
CA THR A 556 14.62 20.53 13.73
C THR A 556 15.39 19.99 12.52
N VAL A 557 15.15 18.73 12.12
CA VAL A 557 15.77 18.10 10.96
C VAL A 557 14.83 18.19 9.76
N ARG A 558 15.09 19.18 8.88
CA ARG A 558 14.24 19.44 7.72
C ARG A 558 14.83 18.84 6.44
N LEU A 559 14.03 18.07 5.73
CA LEU A 559 14.31 17.58 4.37
C LEU A 559 13.63 18.49 3.34
N GLY A 560 14.37 18.81 2.27
CA GLY A 560 13.86 19.59 1.14
C GLY A 560 12.82 18.81 0.31
N GLY A 561 12.00 19.54 -0.44
CA GLY A 561 11.17 18.92 -1.47
C GLY A 561 12.01 18.52 -2.69
N TYR A 562 11.52 17.53 -3.43
CA TYR A 562 12.17 17.04 -4.64
C TYR A 562 11.14 16.71 -5.73
N GLY A 563 11.66 16.59 -6.95
CA GLY A 563 10.91 16.09 -8.10
C GLY A 563 11.80 15.20 -8.96
N THR A 564 11.26 14.10 -9.45
CA THR A 564 11.92 13.16 -10.36
C THR A 564 11.06 12.92 -11.59
N VAL A 565 11.72 12.61 -12.70
CA VAL A 565 11.06 12.23 -13.96
C VAL A 565 11.68 10.92 -14.44
N ASP A 566 10.83 9.96 -14.77
CA ASP A 566 11.20 8.68 -15.34
C ASP A 566 10.66 8.58 -16.76
N LEU A 567 11.44 8.02 -17.67
CA LEU A 567 11.05 7.73 -19.04
C LEU A 567 10.95 6.22 -19.25
N ARG A 568 9.98 5.81 -20.02
CA ARG A 568 9.72 4.40 -20.36
C ARG A 568 9.55 4.26 -21.86
N LEU A 569 10.06 3.16 -22.39
CA LEU A 569 9.86 2.75 -23.76
C LEU A 569 9.57 1.24 -23.79
N GLU A 570 8.58 0.84 -24.56
CA GLU A 570 8.31 -0.55 -24.90
C GLU A 570 8.25 -0.67 -26.42
N TYR A 571 8.93 -1.67 -26.95
CA TYR A 571 8.90 -2.02 -28.36
C TYR A 571 8.43 -3.48 -28.53
N ALA A 572 7.32 -3.69 -29.19
CA ALA A 572 6.82 -5.02 -29.54
C ALA A 572 7.63 -5.58 -30.72
N LEU A 573 8.55 -6.51 -30.43
CA LEU A 573 9.34 -7.21 -31.48
C LEU A 573 8.45 -8.13 -32.31
N THR A 574 7.52 -8.81 -31.65
CA THR A 574 6.50 -9.66 -32.23
C THR A 574 5.20 -9.51 -31.43
N ARG A 575 4.18 -10.30 -31.75
CA ARG A 575 2.95 -10.33 -30.97
C ARG A 575 3.19 -10.69 -29.50
N ASP A 576 4.16 -11.55 -29.21
CA ASP A 576 4.39 -12.16 -27.90
C ASP A 576 5.67 -11.66 -27.21
N TRP A 577 6.58 -11.01 -27.95
CA TRP A 577 7.87 -10.53 -27.43
C TRP A 577 7.95 -9.02 -27.44
N SER A 578 8.38 -8.45 -26.33
CA SER A 578 8.64 -7.01 -26.18
C SER A 578 10.01 -6.75 -25.55
N VAL A 579 10.63 -5.63 -25.96
CA VAL A 579 11.81 -5.05 -25.29
C VAL A 579 11.33 -3.82 -24.53
N LEU A 580 11.74 -3.72 -23.28
CA LEU A 580 11.38 -2.62 -22.37
C LEU A 580 12.65 -1.90 -21.94
N GLY A 581 12.61 -0.56 -22.03
CA GLY A 581 13.66 0.32 -21.54
C GLY A 581 13.09 1.34 -20.58
N ARG A 582 13.79 1.57 -19.46
CA ARG A 582 13.44 2.61 -18.50
C ARG A 582 14.68 3.42 -18.13
N VAL A 583 14.51 4.73 -17.99
CA VAL A 583 15.46 5.63 -17.35
C VAL A 583 14.74 6.26 -16.16
N SER A 584 15.14 5.91 -14.96
CA SER A 584 14.60 6.49 -13.71
C SER A 584 15.42 7.71 -13.33
N ASN A 585 14.76 8.72 -12.70
CA ASN A 585 15.41 9.96 -12.25
C ASN A 585 16.30 10.60 -13.35
N VAL A 586 15.71 10.87 -14.51
CA VAL A 586 16.39 11.36 -15.74
C VAL A 586 17.34 12.54 -15.49
N PHE A 587 16.95 13.42 -14.57
CA PHE A 587 17.70 14.65 -14.25
C PHE A 587 18.76 14.44 -13.17
N ASP A 588 18.98 13.20 -12.73
CA ASP A 588 19.99 12.83 -11.71
C ASP A 588 19.84 13.65 -10.42
N ARG A 589 18.62 13.79 -9.97
CA ARG A 589 18.31 14.60 -8.79
C ARG A 589 18.71 13.86 -7.52
N ASP A 590 19.57 14.48 -6.72
CA ASP A 590 19.86 14.03 -5.35
C ASP A 590 18.69 14.41 -4.44
N TYR A 591 18.20 13.44 -3.66
CA TYR A 591 17.11 13.64 -2.70
C TYR A 591 17.14 12.61 -1.58
N GLU A 592 16.45 12.93 -0.50
CA GLU A 592 16.26 12.06 0.65
C GLU A 592 14.77 11.94 0.99
N THR A 593 14.38 10.78 1.48
CA THR A 593 13.05 10.54 2.05
C THR A 593 13.10 10.34 3.56
N VAL A 594 14.24 9.90 4.07
CA VAL A 594 14.67 9.84 5.48
C VAL A 594 16.02 10.54 5.56
N ALA A 595 16.26 11.27 6.62
CA ALA A 595 17.49 12.06 6.77
C ALA A 595 18.74 11.17 6.69
N TRP A 596 19.74 11.64 5.93
CA TRP A 596 21.03 11.01 5.69
C TRP A 596 21.01 9.64 4.98
N TYR A 597 19.84 9.22 4.49
CA TYR A 597 19.73 8.09 3.58
C TYR A 597 19.68 8.56 2.14
N ASN A 598 20.66 8.14 1.35
CA ASN A 598 20.73 8.42 -0.07
C ASN A 598 19.56 7.72 -0.80
N GLN A 599 19.17 8.30 -1.92
CA GLN A 599 18.26 7.65 -2.87
C GLN A 599 19.00 7.47 -4.20
N PRO A 600 18.59 6.48 -5.02
CA PRO A 600 19.24 6.25 -6.30
C PRO A 600 19.21 7.50 -7.18
N GLY A 601 20.37 7.83 -7.79
CA GLY A 601 20.49 8.81 -8.85
C GLY A 601 19.80 8.33 -10.13
N ARG A 602 20.33 8.73 -11.29
CA ARG A 602 19.80 8.26 -12.57
C ARG A 602 20.18 6.79 -12.80
N GLU A 603 19.14 5.98 -13.07
CA GLU A 603 19.29 4.55 -13.33
C GLU A 603 18.74 4.17 -14.70
N TYR A 604 19.36 3.19 -15.33
CA TYR A 604 18.96 2.60 -16.60
C TYR A 604 18.57 1.15 -16.38
N ARG A 605 17.48 0.71 -17.02
CA ARG A 605 17.02 -0.68 -17.01
C ARG A 605 16.61 -1.10 -18.41
N LEU A 606 17.01 -2.29 -18.80
CA LEU A 606 16.60 -2.93 -20.04
C LEU A 606 16.09 -4.34 -19.73
N SER A 607 14.93 -4.71 -20.29
CA SER A 607 14.37 -6.05 -20.12
C SER A 607 13.76 -6.56 -21.43
N VAL A 608 13.72 -7.88 -21.54
CA VAL A 608 12.99 -8.60 -22.60
C VAL A 608 11.87 -9.37 -21.95
N ARG A 609 10.68 -9.23 -22.47
CA ARG A 609 9.47 -9.91 -21.97
C ARG A 609 8.85 -10.78 -23.05
N TYR A 610 8.54 -12.00 -22.67
CA TYR A 610 7.69 -12.94 -23.40
C TYR A 610 6.35 -13.07 -22.68
N GLN A 611 5.26 -12.83 -23.39
CA GLN A 611 3.90 -12.92 -22.86
C GLN A 611 2.96 -13.14 -24.04
N PRO A 612 2.56 -14.42 -24.35
CA PRO A 612 1.63 -14.71 -25.41
C PRO A 612 0.26 -14.08 -25.12
N LYS A 613 -0.38 -13.58 -26.19
CA LYS A 613 -1.68 -12.89 -26.15
C LYS A 613 -2.83 -13.80 -26.57
#